data_5209f34cee0c55c36dccb4984a2dead2
#
_entry.id   5209f34cee0c55c36dccb4984a2dead2
#
_cell.length_a   1.000
_cell.length_b   1.000
_cell.length_c   1.000
_cell.angle_alpha   90.00
_cell.angle_beta   90.00
_cell.angle_gamma   90.00
#
_symmetry.space_group_name_H-M   'P 1'
#
loop_
_entity.id
_entity.type
_entity.pdbx_description
1 polymer ?
#
loop_
_entity_poly.entity_id
_entity_poly.type
_entity_poly.pdbx_seq_one_letter_code
_entity_poly.pdbx_strand_id
1 'polypeptide(L)'
;GFFGVVSKSDCITDLFYGTDYHSHLGTQRGGLAVQNSTGFQRYIHDITNTQFRSKFEHDILRMHGTKGIGVISDFEDQPVLINSHLGPYAIVTVGVVKNSEDLAARAFRQRRTHFAEMRSGEINPTELVASLINEESTFEDGIRNALGSIEGSCSMLILTQKGIYAVRDRVGR
;
A
#
# COMPACT_ATOMS: atom_id res chain seq x y z
N GLY A 1 6.77 -8.10 -2.47
CA GLY A 1 5.71 -8.92 -1.83
C GLY A 1 5.00 -8.16 -0.74
N PHE A 2 3.80 -8.60 -0.36
CA PHE A 2 3.02 -7.99 0.71
C PHE A 2 2.37 -9.05 1.61
N PHE A 3 2.01 -8.62 2.81
CA PHE A 3 1.31 -9.43 3.81
C PHE A 3 0.19 -8.62 4.45
N GLY A 4 -0.94 -9.26 4.74
CA GLY A 4 -2.08 -8.63 5.42
C GLY A 4 -2.60 -9.53 6.52
N VAL A 5 -3.01 -8.93 7.64
CA VAL A 5 -3.54 -9.65 8.79
C VAL A 5 -4.73 -8.93 9.42
N VAL A 6 -5.74 -9.70 9.78
CA VAL A 6 -6.88 -9.27 10.60
C VAL A 6 -7.00 -10.25 11.76
N SER A 7 -7.01 -9.75 12.99
CA SER A 7 -6.99 -10.54 14.21
C SER A 7 -8.04 -10.03 15.22
N LYS A 8 -8.39 -10.86 16.17
CA LYS A 8 -9.20 -10.47 17.35
C LYS A 8 -8.36 -9.81 18.45
N SER A 9 -7.04 -10.05 18.44
CA SER A 9 -6.05 -9.47 19.34
C SER A 9 -5.04 -8.63 18.56
N ASP A 10 -4.03 -8.07 19.25
CA ASP A 10 -2.95 -7.34 18.61
C ASP A 10 -2.25 -8.21 17.56
N CYS A 11 -2.06 -7.65 16.36
CA CYS A 11 -1.54 -8.38 15.21
C CYS A 11 -0.10 -8.00 14.82
N ILE A 12 0.57 -7.16 15.60
CA ILE A 12 1.87 -6.58 15.20
C ILE A 12 2.93 -7.65 14.97
N THR A 13 2.98 -8.66 15.83
CA THR A 13 3.95 -9.75 15.71
C THR A 13 3.74 -10.53 14.41
N ASP A 14 2.49 -10.88 14.10
CA ASP A 14 2.16 -11.61 12.86
C ASP A 14 2.44 -10.75 11.63
N LEU A 15 2.09 -9.47 11.68
CA LEU A 15 2.37 -8.51 10.61
C LEU A 15 3.87 -8.38 10.34
N PHE A 16 4.67 -8.24 11.39
CA PHE A 16 6.11 -8.10 11.31
C PHE A 16 6.77 -9.31 10.66
N TYR A 17 6.54 -10.51 11.19
CA TYR A 17 7.15 -11.73 10.67
C TYR A 17 6.59 -12.13 9.31
N GLY A 18 5.29 -11.91 9.07
CA GLY A 18 4.68 -12.16 7.77
C GLY A 18 5.26 -11.28 6.67
N THR A 19 5.53 -10.00 6.97
CA THR A 19 6.19 -9.09 6.04
C THR A 19 7.66 -9.42 5.86
N ASP A 20 8.38 -9.72 6.95
CA ASP A 20 9.79 -10.12 6.92
C ASP A 20 10.05 -11.34 6.05
N TYR A 21 9.12 -12.27 5.98
CA TYR A 21 9.23 -13.45 5.12
C TYR A 21 9.50 -13.09 3.64
N HIS A 22 9.05 -11.92 3.20
CA HIS A 22 9.28 -11.41 1.84
C HIS A 22 10.57 -10.60 1.70
N SER A 23 11.26 -10.26 2.78
CA SER A 23 12.41 -9.33 2.76
C SER A 23 13.66 -9.88 2.08
N HIS A 24 13.79 -11.20 1.94
CA HIS A 24 14.91 -11.85 1.28
C HIS A 24 14.84 -11.83 -0.26
N LEU A 25 13.81 -11.23 -0.82
CA LEU A 25 13.61 -11.15 -2.28
C LEU A 25 14.36 -9.98 -2.94
N GLY A 26 15.32 -9.38 -2.25
CA GLY A 26 16.28 -8.43 -2.83
C GLY A 26 15.76 -7.02 -3.07
N THR A 27 14.86 -6.57 -2.24
CA THR A 27 14.16 -5.30 -2.36
C THR A 27 14.75 -4.20 -1.48
N GLN A 28 14.42 -2.95 -1.75
CA GLN A 28 15.08 -1.79 -1.14
C GLN A 28 14.24 -1.11 -0.06
N ARG A 29 12.92 -1.29 -0.08
CA ARG A 29 12.00 -0.62 0.82
C ARG A 29 11.14 -1.62 1.59
N GLY A 30 10.95 -1.36 2.86
CA GLY A 30 9.99 -2.08 3.69
C GLY A 30 9.04 -1.11 4.36
N GLY A 31 7.78 -1.51 4.50
CA GLY A 31 6.79 -0.69 5.16
C GLY A 31 5.71 -1.48 5.87
N LEU A 32 5.24 -0.95 6.99
CA LEU A 32 4.17 -1.50 7.80
C LEU A 32 3.11 -0.42 8.05
N ALA A 33 1.85 -0.77 7.96
CA ALA A 33 0.75 0.04 8.46
C ALA A 33 -0.21 -0.81 9.28
N VAL A 34 -0.68 -0.25 10.38
CA VAL A 34 -1.65 -0.89 11.26
C VAL A 34 -2.78 0.09 11.57
N GLN A 35 -3.98 -0.44 11.70
CA GLN A 35 -5.16 0.31 12.10
C GLN A 35 -5.55 -0.07 13.53
N ASN A 36 -5.74 0.95 14.36
CA ASN A 36 -6.22 0.85 15.74
C ASN A 36 -7.40 1.79 16.00
N SER A 37 -7.81 1.91 17.24
CA SER A 37 -8.94 2.78 17.66
C SER A 37 -8.68 4.28 17.45
N THR A 38 -7.42 4.71 17.35
CA THR A 38 -7.03 6.11 17.17
C THR A 38 -6.72 6.48 15.72
N GLY A 39 -6.67 5.49 14.81
CA GLY A 39 -6.38 5.70 13.37
C GLY A 39 -5.33 4.76 12.82
N PHE A 40 -4.47 5.27 11.97
CA PHE A 40 -3.42 4.50 11.32
C PHE A 40 -2.04 4.87 11.87
N GLN A 41 -1.21 3.87 12.11
CA GLN A 41 0.23 4.02 12.35
C GLN A 41 0.98 3.43 11.16
N ARG A 42 1.99 4.13 10.65
CA ARG A 42 2.78 3.72 9.49
C ARG A 42 4.26 3.97 9.75
N TYR A 43 5.09 2.98 9.38
CA TYR A 43 6.54 3.11 9.34
C TYR A 43 7.07 2.57 8.02
N ILE A 44 8.03 3.27 7.43
CA ILE A 44 8.69 2.91 6.17
C ILE A 44 10.19 3.08 6.35
N HIS A 45 10.98 2.09 5.92
CA HIS A 45 12.44 2.13 6.00
C HIS A 45 13.11 1.69 4.70
N ASP A 46 14.28 2.26 4.47
CA ASP A 46 15.25 1.72 3.54
C ASP A 46 15.90 0.47 4.14
N ILE A 47 15.78 -0.64 3.44
CA ILE A 47 16.32 -1.95 3.84
C ILE A 47 17.43 -2.44 2.90
N THR A 48 17.93 -1.56 2.02
CA THR A 48 18.97 -1.89 1.03
C THR A 48 20.23 -2.46 1.67
N ASN A 49 20.67 -1.85 2.77
CA ASN A 49 21.94 -2.19 3.45
C ASN A 49 21.74 -2.77 4.86
N THR A 50 20.50 -3.03 5.26
CA THR A 50 20.18 -3.50 6.61
C THR A 50 18.96 -4.42 6.55
N GLN A 51 19.00 -5.51 7.31
CA GLN A 51 17.87 -6.45 7.36
C GLN A 51 16.60 -5.76 7.85
N PHE A 52 15.47 -6.15 7.27
CA PHE A 52 14.14 -5.67 7.64
C PHE A 52 13.91 -5.69 9.17
N ARG A 53 14.22 -6.79 9.82
CA ARG A 53 14.05 -6.95 11.27
C ARG A 53 14.73 -5.85 12.07
N SER A 54 16.00 -5.57 11.77
CA SER A 54 16.80 -4.57 12.49
C SER A 54 16.26 -3.15 12.31
N LYS A 55 15.60 -2.87 11.16
CA LYS A 55 15.02 -1.56 10.89
C LYS A 55 13.72 -1.33 11.64
N PHE A 56 12.90 -2.38 11.81
CA PHE A 56 11.55 -2.26 12.36
C PHE A 56 11.44 -2.68 13.84
N GLU A 57 12.48 -3.27 14.46
CA GLU A 57 12.43 -3.79 15.83
C GLU A 57 12.01 -2.77 16.90
N HIS A 58 12.33 -1.50 16.70
CA HIS A 58 11.92 -0.43 17.61
C HIS A 58 10.52 0.09 17.30
N ASP A 59 10.12 0.08 16.03
CA ASP A 59 8.81 0.60 15.62
C ASP A 59 7.69 -0.34 16.07
N ILE A 60 7.88 -1.64 15.96
CA ILE A 60 6.87 -2.63 16.37
C ILE A 60 6.55 -2.55 17.87
N LEU A 61 7.45 -2.05 18.71
CA LEU A 61 7.18 -1.81 20.13
C LEU A 61 6.18 -0.67 20.37
N ARG A 62 6.01 0.20 19.39
CA ARG A 62 5.12 1.38 19.43
C ARG A 62 3.84 1.19 18.62
N MET A 63 3.80 0.16 17.80
CA MET A 63 2.64 -0.15 16.95
C MET A 63 1.66 -1.04 17.72
N HIS A 64 0.38 -0.74 17.57
CA HIS A 64 -0.70 -1.51 18.14
C HIS A 64 -1.89 -1.54 17.20
N GLY A 65 -2.51 -2.69 17.02
CA GLY A 65 -3.73 -2.81 16.24
C GLY A 65 -4.14 -4.24 15.97
N THR A 66 -5.34 -4.40 15.46
CA THR A 66 -5.92 -5.71 15.14
C THR A 66 -5.98 -5.99 13.65
N LYS A 67 -5.60 -5.00 12.83
CA LYS A 67 -5.57 -5.12 11.37
C LYS A 67 -4.33 -4.40 10.86
N GLY A 68 -3.61 -5.03 9.95
CA GLY A 68 -2.40 -4.44 9.39
C GLY A 68 -2.06 -4.98 8.01
N ILE A 69 -1.30 -4.18 7.27
CA ILE A 69 -0.70 -4.53 5.99
C ILE A 69 0.78 -4.18 6.01
N GLY A 70 1.58 -5.04 5.40
CA GLY A 70 3.01 -4.84 5.25
C GLY A 70 3.44 -5.11 3.83
N VAL A 71 4.52 -4.49 3.40
CA VAL A 71 5.05 -4.61 2.04
C VAL A 71 6.56 -4.55 2.02
N ILE A 72 7.12 -5.31 1.12
CA ILE A 72 8.49 -5.18 0.67
C ILE A 72 8.43 -4.79 -0.80
N SER A 73 9.00 -3.63 -1.14
CA SER A 73 8.99 -3.05 -2.49
C SER A 73 10.39 -2.70 -2.98
N ASP A 74 10.52 -2.53 -4.30
CA ASP A 74 11.80 -2.23 -4.92
C ASP A 74 12.15 -0.74 -4.82
N PHE A 75 11.18 0.14 -5.02
CA PHE A 75 11.43 1.57 -5.14
C PHE A 75 10.45 2.44 -4.37
N GLU A 76 9.18 2.06 -4.33
CA GLU A 76 8.12 2.92 -3.83
C GLU A 76 8.04 2.91 -2.31
N ASP A 77 7.84 4.08 -1.74
CA ASP A 77 7.50 4.22 -0.33
C ASP A 77 6.04 3.80 -0.13
N GLN A 78 5.86 2.67 0.54
CA GLN A 78 4.57 2.05 0.85
C GLN A 78 4.59 1.52 2.30
N PRO A 79 3.44 1.39 2.97
CA PRO A 79 2.07 1.68 2.52
C PRO A 79 1.81 3.18 2.34
N VAL A 80 0.93 3.54 1.39
CA VAL A 80 0.47 4.91 1.20
C VAL A 80 -0.79 5.14 2.03
N LEU A 81 -0.81 6.20 2.85
CA LEU A 81 -1.99 6.61 3.61
C LEU A 81 -2.81 7.60 2.81
N ILE A 82 -4.08 7.29 2.63
CA ILE A 82 -5.03 8.09 1.86
C ILE A 82 -6.17 8.54 2.76
N ASN A 83 -6.56 9.80 2.60
CA ASN A 83 -7.78 10.33 3.18
C ASN A 83 -8.69 10.82 2.04
N SER A 84 -9.82 10.18 1.85
CA SER A 84 -10.73 10.46 0.74
C SER A 84 -12.19 10.41 1.19
N HIS A 85 -13.11 10.64 0.24
CA HIS A 85 -14.55 10.48 0.48
C HIS A 85 -14.95 9.03 0.84
N LEU A 86 -14.10 8.04 0.52
CA LEU A 86 -14.28 6.65 0.95
C LEU A 86 -13.89 6.42 2.43
N GLY A 87 -13.40 7.47 3.09
CA GLY A 87 -12.79 7.42 4.41
C GLY A 87 -11.27 7.25 4.36
N PRO A 88 -10.60 7.24 5.52
CA PRO A 88 -9.17 6.99 5.60
C PRO A 88 -8.86 5.51 5.35
N TYR A 89 -7.79 5.26 4.60
CA TYR A 89 -7.28 3.90 4.35
C TYR A 89 -5.78 3.89 4.08
N ALA A 90 -5.15 2.73 4.19
CA ALA A 90 -3.79 2.49 3.76
C ALA A 90 -3.80 1.49 2.59
N ILE A 91 -2.93 1.70 1.61
CA ILE A 91 -2.84 0.83 0.43
C ILE A 91 -1.39 0.42 0.18
N VAL A 92 -1.22 -0.84 -0.21
CA VAL A 92 0.01 -1.38 -0.78
C VAL A 92 -0.29 -2.04 -2.11
N THR A 93 0.64 -1.94 -3.05
CA THR A 93 0.55 -2.57 -4.37
C THR A 93 1.81 -3.36 -4.69
N VAL A 94 1.64 -4.42 -5.45
CA VAL A 94 2.73 -5.20 -6.04
C VAL A 94 2.38 -5.48 -7.49
N GLY A 95 3.29 -5.13 -8.39
CA GLY A 95 3.10 -5.29 -9.83
C GLY A 95 3.81 -4.21 -10.62
N VAL A 96 3.45 -4.06 -11.88
CA VAL A 96 4.01 -3.07 -12.80
C VAL A 96 2.87 -2.37 -13.54
N VAL A 97 2.71 -1.08 -13.31
CA VAL A 97 1.77 -0.21 -14.03
C VAL A 97 2.51 0.38 -15.24
N LYS A 98 2.29 -0.18 -16.43
CA LYS A 98 3.03 0.21 -17.64
C LYS A 98 2.59 1.56 -18.21
N ASN A 99 1.34 1.94 -18.01
CA ASN A 99 0.74 3.17 -18.51
C ASN A 99 0.63 4.27 -17.44
N SER A 100 1.54 4.27 -16.46
CA SER A 100 1.52 5.22 -15.32
C SER A 100 1.56 6.69 -15.77
N GLU A 101 2.36 7.02 -16.79
CA GLU A 101 2.46 8.38 -17.34
C GLU A 101 1.14 8.86 -17.96
N ASP A 102 0.47 8.00 -18.73
CA ASP A 102 -0.82 8.32 -19.37
C ASP A 102 -1.92 8.49 -18.33
N LEU A 103 -1.95 7.63 -17.31
CA LEU A 103 -2.90 7.72 -16.21
C LEU A 103 -2.68 9.00 -15.38
N ALA A 104 -1.43 9.34 -15.09
CA ALA A 104 -1.08 10.58 -14.39
C ALA A 104 -1.48 11.82 -15.21
N ALA A 105 -1.17 11.83 -16.52
CA ALA A 105 -1.58 12.92 -17.39
C ALA A 105 -3.11 13.07 -17.49
N ARG A 106 -3.85 11.96 -17.47
CA ARG A 106 -5.32 11.96 -17.40
C ARG A 106 -5.82 12.59 -16.10
N ALA A 107 -5.25 12.19 -14.97
CA ALA A 107 -5.60 12.70 -13.64
C ALA A 107 -5.36 14.22 -13.54
N PHE A 108 -4.24 14.72 -14.03
CA PHE A 108 -3.94 16.15 -14.06
C PHE A 108 -4.89 16.94 -14.95
N ARG A 109 -5.24 16.43 -16.14
CA ARG A 109 -6.22 17.09 -17.03
C ARG A 109 -7.58 17.24 -16.37
N GLN A 110 -7.99 16.29 -15.56
CA GLN A 110 -9.27 16.34 -14.85
C GLN A 110 -9.26 17.28 -13.65
N ARG A 111 -8.12 17.86 -13.27
CA ARG A 111 -7.90 18.76 -12.12
C ARG A 111 -8.44 18.19 -10.80
N ARG A 112 -8.49 16.88 -10.67
CA ARG A 112 -9.14 16.20 -9.53
C ARG A 112 -8.16 15.63 -8.52
N THR A 113 -6.85 15.68 -8.79
CA THR A 113 -5.88 14.93 -7.99
C THR A 113 -4.61 15.74 -7.76
N HIS A 114 -4.11 15.68 -6.53
CA HIS A 114 -2.78 16.08 -6.15
C HIS A 114 -2.04 14.82 -5.73
N PHE A 115 -0.83 14.61 -6.24
CA PHE A 115 0.04 13.53 -5.80
C PHE A 115 1.02 14.12 -4.79
N ALA A 116 1.02 13.57 -3.58
CA ALA A 116 1.83 14.05 -2.47
C ALA A 116 3.20 13.36 -2.41
N GLU A 117 3.27 12.10 -2.83
CA GLU A 117 4.50 11.33 -2.78
C GLU A 117 5.15 11.25 -4.16
N MET A 118 6.28 11.98 -4.32
CA MET A 118 7.11 11.95 -5.51
C MET A 118 8.51 11.49 -5.15
N ARG A 119 9.08 10.63 -5.97
CA ARG A 119 10.48 10.26 -5.89
C ARG A 119 11.18 10.57 -7.21
N SER A 120 12.26 11.35 -7.16
CA SER A 120 13.03 11.72 -8.36
C SER A 120 12.21 12.38 -9.47
N GLY A 121 11.09 13.05 -9.12
CA GLY A 121 10.18 13.67 -10.08
C GLY A 121 9.11 12.73 -10.65
N GLU A 122 9.10 11.46 -10.25
CA GLU A 122 8.10 10.48 -10.67
C GLU A 122 7.01 10.32 -9.59
N ILE A 123 5.78 10.11 -10.05
CA ILE A 123 4.62 9.87 -9.18
C ILE A 123 4.72 8.45 -8.64
N ASN A 124 4.44 8.27 -7.33
CA ASN A 124 4.35 6.96 -6.73
C ASN A 124 3.21 6.15 -7.40
N PRO A 125 3.50 5.00 -8.05
CA PRO A 125 2.48 4.20 -8.72
C PRO A 125 1.34 3.74 -7.80
N THR A 126 1.64 3.49 -6.53
CA THR A 126 0.63 3.12 -5.54
C THR A 126 -0.34 4.26 -5.25
N GLU A 127 0.15 5.50 -5.19
CA GLU A 127 -0.70 6.68 -5.05
C GLU A 127 -1.56 6.90 -6.30
N LEU A 128 -1.01 6.64 -7.47
CA LEU A 128 -1.76 6.68 -8.73
C LEU A 128 -2.91 5.65 -8.73
N VAL A 129 -2.65 4.42 -8.28
CA VAL A 129 -3.70 3.39 -8.13
C VAL A 129 -4.77 3.87 -7.14
N ALA A 130 -4.38 4.46 -6.01
CA ALA A 130 -5.33 5.03 -5.05
C ALA A 130 -6.19 6.14 -5.68
N SER A 131 -5.62 6.98 -6.55
CA SER A 131 -6.38 8.02 -7.25
C SER A 131 -7.46 7.44 -8.16
N LEU A 132 -7.17 6.34 -8.85
CA LEU A 132 -8.16 5.63 -9.68
C LEU A 132 -9.29 5.01 -8.84
N ILE A 133 -8.96 4.49 -7.65
CA ILE A 133 -9.96 3.98 -6.71
C ILE A 133 -10.86 5.12 -6.24
N ASN A 134 -10.30 6.29 -5.96
CA ASN A 134 -11.04 7.46 -5.49
C ASN A 134 -11.89 8.16 -6.57
N GLU A 135 -11.84 7.72 -7.83
CA GLU A 135 -12.77 8.20 -8.87
C GLU A 135 -14.20 7.71 -8.64
N GLU A 136 -14.39 6.62 -7.89
CA GLU A 136 -15.67 5.95 -7.69
C GLU A 136 -16.23 6.16 -6.27
N SER A 137 -17.51 5.81 -6.09
CA SER A 137 -18.25 6.04 -4.85
C SER A 137 -18.07 4.91 -3.81
N THR A 138 -17.55 3.76 -4.23
CA THR A 138 -17.31 2.59 -3.37
C THR A 138 -15.93 2.01 -3.62
N PHE A 139 -15.38 1.29 -2.65
CA PHE A 139 -14.11 0.59 -2.85
C PHE A 139 -14.20 -0.47 -3.94
N GLU A 140 -15.31 -1.20 -4.01
CA GLU A 140 -15.53 -2.26 -4.99
C GLU A 140 -15.51 -1.73 -6.43
N ASP A 141 -16.20 -0.62 -6.68
CA ASP A 141 -16.23 0.02 -8.00
C ASP A 141 -14.89 0.69 -8.31
N GLY A 142 -14.27 1.34 -7.33
CA GLY A 142 -12.94 1.92 -7.44
C GLY A 142 -11.86 0.89 -7.79
N ILE A 143 -11.89 -0.26 -7.15
CA ILE A 143 -10.99 -1.38 -7.45
C ILE A 143 -11.21 -1.86 -8.89
N ARG A 144 -12.46 -2.03 -9.33
CA ARG A 144 -12.77 -2.41 -10.73
C ARG A 144 -12.27 -1.36 -11.72
N ASN A 145 -12.47 -0.07 -11.43
CA ASN A 145 -11.97 1.03 -12.25
C ASN A 145 -10.44 0.98 -12.36
N ALA A 146 -9.74 0.85 -11.24
CA ALA A 146 -8.29 0.76 -11.23
C ALA A 146 -7.78 -0.43 -12.05
N LEU A 147 -8.30 -1.64 -11.81
CA LEU A 147 -7.91 -2.84 -12.55
C LEU A 147 -8.25 -2.77 -14.04
N GLY A 148 -9.32 -2.07 -14.42
CA GLY A 148 -9.72 -1.85 -15.80
C GLY A 148 -8.88 -0.81 -16.54
N SER A 149 -8.31 0.16 -15.80
CA SER A 149 -7.52 1.27 -16.35
C SER A 149 -6.02 0.95 -16.45
N ILE A 150 -5.52 0.05 -15.61
CA ILE A 150 -4.10 -0.28 -15.54
C ILE A 150 -3.72 -1.25 -16.66
N GLU A 151 -2.67 -0.91 -17.40
CA GLU A 151 -1.99 -1.82 -18.28
C GLU A 151 -0.79 -2.43 -17.54
N GLY A 152 -0.75 -3.76 -17.46
CA GLY A 152 0.28 -4.49 -16.74
C GLY A 152 -0.28 -5.40 -15.64
N SER A 153 0.31 -5.36 -14.47
CA SER A 153 -0.13 -6.15 -13.31
C SER A 153 -0.21 -5.27 -12.06
N CYS A 154 -1.24 -5.48 -11.25
CA CYS A 154 -1.39 -4.80 -9.97
C CYS A 154 -2.24 -5.63 -9.02
N SER A 155 -1.59 -6.28 -8.07
CA SER A 155 -2.25 -6.86 -6.90
C SER A 155 -2.13 -5.89 -5.73
N MET A 156 -3.13 -5.82 -4.86
CA MET A 156 -3.15 -4.82 -3.80
C MET A 156 -3.82 -5.31 -2.51
N LEU A 157 -3.40 -4.71 -1.39
CA LEU A 157 -4.13 -4.77 -0.13
C LEU A 157 -4.56 -3.36 0.26
N ILE A 158 -5.81 -3.20 0.65
CA ILE A 158 -6.38 -1.93 1.11
C ILE A 158 -6.86 -2.14 2.54
N LEU A 159 -6.16 -1.52 3.49
CA LEU A 159 -6.51 -1.55 4.91
C LEU A 159 -7.47 -0.41 5.22
N THR A 160 -8.67 -0.74 5.67
CA THR A 160 -9.69 0.20 6.10
C THR A 160 -10.03 0.01 7.58
N GLN A 161 -10.82 0.91 8.13
CA GLN A 161 -11.35 0.74 9.50
C GLN A 161 -12.18 -0.54 9.67
N LYS A 162 -12.83 -1.02 8.59
CA LYS A 162 -13.71 -2.19 8.62
C LYS A 162 -12.98 -3.52 8.37
N GLY A 163 -11.85 -3.50 7.70
CA GLY A 163 -11.11 -4.70 7.32
C GLY A 163 -10.11 -4.46 6.20
N ILE A 164 -9.74 -5.51 5.52
CA ILE A 164 -8.79 -5.49 4.41
C ILE A 164 -9.48 -5.99 3.13
N TYR A 165 -9.39 -5.20 2.06
CA TYR A 165 -9.64 -5.70 0.71
C TYR A 165 -8.35 -6.34 0.19
N ALA A 166 -8.40 -7.61 -0.14
CA ALA A 166 -7.32 -8.32 -0.82
C ALA A 166 -7.69 -8.51 -2.29
N VAL A 167 -6.89 -7.93 -3.16
CA VAL A 167 -7.19 -7.85 -4.60
C VAL A 167 -6.07 -8.49 -5.39
N ARG A 168 -6.44 -9.43 -6.22
CA ARG A 168 -5.55 -10.10 -7.16
C ARG A 168 -5.86 -9.63 -8.58
N ASP A 169 -4.83 -9.35 -9.37
CA ASP A 169 -5.01 -8.98 -10.75
C ASP A 169 -5.49 -10.16 -11.63
N ARG A 170 -5.86 -9.84 -12.89
CA ARG A 170 -6.35 -10.85 -13.82
C ARG A 170 -5.29 -11.87 -14.25
N VAL A 171 -4.02 -11.53 -14.11
CA VAL A 171 -2.88 -12.40 -14.48
C VAL A 171 -2.53 -13.34 -13.33
N GLY A 172 -3.05 -13.08 -12.14
CA GLY A 172 -2.96 -13.97 -11.00
C GLY A 172 -1.57 -14.08 -10.37
N ARG A 173 -0.80 -13.01 -10.44
CA ARG A 173 0.52 -12.93 -9.79
C ARG A 173 0.43 -12.39 -8.38
#